data_b22685fc2dbb91bc5f38d10636266f20
#
_entry.id   b22685fc2dbb91bc5f38d10636266f20
#
_cell.length_a   1.000
_cell.length_b   1.000
_cell.length_c   1.000
_cell.angle_alpha   90.00
_cell.angle_beta   90.00
_cell.angle_gamma   90.00
#
_symmetry.space_group_name_H-M   'P 1'
#
loop_
_entity.id
_entity.type
_entity.pdbx_description
1 polymer ?
#
loop_
_entity_poly.entity_id
_entity_poly.type
_entity_poly.pdbx_seq_one_letter_code
_entity_poly.pdbx_strand_id
1 'polypeptide(L)'
;MKTNFLSLIRSRGFNNTIIFSIIVLFVCSFFARLITGSRPILCKYKSEYYSFFFSSSIKNKGLLKQDLQLIADNNFHKLDFDFAIWPIFSNDPYELNLSHAWTKPFTIIEKDGLKKNLYFGSNDVGRDIFSGCIYGLQNGMLLSLFAIFISLLFGFIPTVILSYLHSIGRKYSLTSWIFLFLAAIVCAYTLAFIFEFKSISPMALIFSVLTILFLNILAFHYRNKGRYLNFTFDQIILYFLILFQSIPLLIYFLVLSQINIKPNIFVIGFMIGILYAPIIMKYTRYFTWNRSQENFIQSKIALGFSDSNILRTCIFPNVIKDLFPIIAFGICNIVLLEASLRFLGLGMAIEEISLGAFLHQSRSFPQAWWLIIFPGICIYFITHTFYRIGEILTQDQNLKSTNVIEN
;
A
#
# COMPACT_ATOMS: atom_id res chain seq x y z
N MET A 1 27.63 -7.58 -9.92
CA MET A 1 27.20 -8.82 -9.25
C MET A 1 25.68 -8.89 -9.25
N LYS A 2 25.10 -9.73 -10.10
CA LYS A 2 23.68 -10.04 -10.11
C LYS A 2 23.40 -11.01 -8.97
N THR A 3 23.09 -10.52 -7.79
CA THR A 3 22.52 -11.38 -6.75
C THR A 3 21.08 -11.67 -7.15
N ASN A 4 20.82 -12.85 -7.68
CA ASN A 4 19.48 -13.32 -7.97
C ASN A 4 18.68 -13.33 -6.68
N PHE A 5 17.48 -12.77 -6.70
CA PHE A 5 16.52 -12.80 -5.60
C PHE A 5 16.30 -14.25 -5.08
N LEU A 6 16.38 -15.24 -5.97
CA LEU A 6 16.33 -16.66 -5.63
C LEU A 6 17.55 -17.16 -4.81
N SER A 7 18.73 -16.54 -4.93
CA SER A 7 19.89 -16.92 -4.11
C SER A 7 19.80 -16.36 -2.69
N LEU A 8 19.11 -15.25 -2.49
CA LEU A 8 18.76 -14.71 -1.17
C LEU A 8 17.75 -15.61 -0.42
N ILE A 9 16.80 -16.20 -1.15
CA ILE A 9 15.82 -17.16 -0.57
C ILE A 9 16.52 -18.47 -0.16
N ARG A 10 17.58 -18.86 -0.84
CA ARG A 10 18.29 -20.14 -0.62
C ARG A 10 19.39 -20.06 0.44
N SER A 11 19.87 -18.86 0.78
CA SER A 11 20.93 -18.66 1.77
C SER A 11 20.38 -18.31 3.15
N ARG A 12 20.28 -19.28 4.03
CA ARG A 12 20.37 -19.14 5.49
C ARG A 12 19.28 -18.39 6.23
N GLY A 13 18.06 -18.87 6.26
CA GLY A 13 17.10 -18.37 7.24
C GLY A 13 15.63 -18.41 6.81
N PHE A 14 15.36 -18.56 5.54
CA PHE A 14 14.01 -18.82 5.07
C PHE A 14 13.66 -20.30 5.34
N ASN A 15 13.15 -20.56 6.54
CA ASN A 15 12.53 -21.84 6.84
C ASN A 15 11.37 -22.08 5.86
N ASN A 16 11.14 -23.35 5.49
CA ASN A 16 10.03 -23.74 4.61
C ASN A 16 8.69 -23.16 5.04
N THR A 17 8.49 -22.92 6.33
CA THR A 17 7.30 -22.28 6.91
C THR A 17 7.09 -20.84 6.44
N ILE A 18 8.16 -20.04 6.32
CA ILE A 18 8.08 -18.64 5.88
C ILE A 18 7.80 -18.57 4.39
N ILE A 19 8.48 -19.43 3.60
CA ILE A 19 8.24 -19.54 2.16
C ILE A 19 6.77 -19.93 1.92
N PHE A 20 6.28 -20.91 2.67
CA PHE A 20 4.88 -21.32 2.59
C PHE A 20 3.92 -20.18 2.95
N SER A 21 4.17 -19.43 4.02
CA SER A 21 3.32 -18.31 4.42
C SER A 21 3.31 -17.17 3.38
N ILE A 22 4.46 -16.88 2.75
CA ILE A 22 4.55 -15.91 1.65
C ILE A 22 3.72 -16.37 0.45
N ILE A 23 3.84 -17.65 0.07
CA ILE A 23 3.07 -18.21 -1.05
C ILE A 23 1.56 -18.14 -0.75
N VAL A 24 1.14 -18.55 0.44
CA VAL A 24 -0.28 -18.50 0.85
C VAL A 24 -0.79 -17.07 0.82
N LEU A 25 -0.06 -16.09 1.39
CA LEU A 25 -0.45 -14.68 1.33
C LEU A 25 -0.56 -14.18 -0.11
N PHE A 26 0.41 -14.51 -0.94
CA PHE A 26 0.40 -14.11 -2.34
C PHE A 26 -0.80 -14.71 -3.08
N VAL A 27 -1.07 -16.00 -2.89
CA VAL A 27 -2.21 -16.68 -3.51
C VAL A 27 -3.53 -16.08 -3.01
N CYS A 28 -3.71 -15.92 -1.70
CA CYS A 28 -4.93 -15.33 -1.15
C CYS A 28 -5.14 -13.89 -1.59
N SER A 29 -4.06 -13.08 -1.65
CA SER A 29 -4.18 -11.65 -2.02
C SER A 29 -4.37 -11.45 -3.51
N PHE A 30 -3.67 -12.21 -4.35
CA PHE A 30 -3.71 -12.01 -5.80
C PHE A 30 -4.85 -12.76 -6.47
N PHE A 31 -5.17 -13.93 -5.97
CA PHE A 31 -6.18 -14.83 -6.54
C PHE A 31 -7.46 -14.90 -5.70
N ALA A 32 -7.78 -13.90 -4.88
CA ALA A 32 -8.98 -13.87 -4.05
C ALA A 32 -10.26 -14.17 -4.87
N ARG A 33 -10.38 -13.61 -6.07
CA ARG A 33 -11.51 -13.83 -6.99
C ARG A 33 -11.59 -15.23 -7.57
N LEU A 34 -10.47 -15.98 -7.62
CA LEU A 34 -10.46 -17.38 -8.02
C LEU A 34 -10.87 -18.31 -6.88
N ILE A 35 -10.58 -17.86 -5.65
CA ILE A 35 -10.86 -18.65 -4.45
C ILE A 35 -12.32 -18.50 -4.06
N THR A 36 -12.85 -17.26 -4.01
CA THR A 36 -14.21 -16.98 -3.55
C THR A 36 -14.93 -15.98 -4.44
N GLY A 37 -16.21 -16.23 -4.72
CA GLY A 37 -17.05 -15.30 -5.49
C GLY A 37 -18.31 -15.96 -6.03
N SER A 38 -19.34 -15.17 -6.29
CA SER A 38 -20.60 -15.60 -6.93
C SER A 38 -20.57 -15.52 -8.45
N ARG A 39 -19.51 -14.95 -9.03
CA ARG A 39 -19.38 -14.73 -10.48
C ARG A 39 -18.47 -15.76 -11.11
N PRO A 40 -18.81 -16.28 -12.32
CA PRO A 40 -17.92 -17.18 -13.01
C PRO A 40 -16.62 -16.46 -13.39
N ILE A 41 -15.48 -17.13 -13.30
CA ILE A 41 -14.16 -16.60 -13.65
C ILE A 41 -14.07 -16.40 -15.17
N LEU A 42 -14.47 -17.43 -15.90
CA LEU A 42 -14.56 -17.46 -17.35
C LEU A 42 -15.88 -18.13 -17.71
N CYS A 43 -16.64 -17.53 -18.61
CA CYS A 43 -17.86 -18.15 -19.11
C CYS A 43 -18.01 -17.90 -20.61
N LYS A 44 -18.70 -18.82 -21.26
CA LYS A 44 -19.19 -18.69 -22.63
C LYS A 44 -20.71 -18.50 -22.58
N TYR A 45 -21.15 -17.35 -23.08
CA TYR A 45 -22.57 -17.00 -23.13
C TYR A 45 -22.91 -16.48 -24.51
N LYS A 46 -23.91 -17.07 -25.16
CA LYS A 46 -24.34 -16.74 -26.55
C LYS A 46 -23.17 -16.66 -27.52
N SER A 47 -22.30 -17.68 -27.52
CA SER A 47 -21.10 -17.82 -28.37
C SER A 47 -19.97 -16.84 -28.12
N GLU A 48 -20.07 -15.91 -27.15
CA GLU A 48 -18.99 -15.00 -26.78
C GLU A 48 -18.36 -15.44 -25.43
N TYR A 49 -17.02 -15.23 -25.32
CA TYR A 49 -16.27 -15.49 -24.07
C TYR A 49 -16.21 -14.25 -23.21
N TYR A 50 -16.57 -14.39 -21.95
CA TYR A 50 -16.49 -13.33 -20.95
C TYR A 50 -15.59 -13.75 -19.80
N SER A 51 -14.67 -12.84 -19.39
CA SER A 51 -13.83 -13.04 -18.22
C SER A 51 -14.16 -12.00 -17.17
N PHE A 52 -14.65 -12.42 -16.02
CA PHE A 52 -14.93 -11.53 -14.88
C PHE A 52 -13.70 -11.34 -13.98
N PHE A 53 -12.58 -11.96 -14.32
CA PHE A 53 -11.35 -11.77 -13.55
C PHE A 53 -10.81 -10.35 -13.66
N PHE A 54 -10.84 -9.77 -14.87
CA PHE A 54 -10.32 -8.42 -15.14
C PHE A 54 -11.41 -7.36 -15.28
N SER A 55 -12.65 -7.74 -15.55
CA SER A 55 -13.75 -6.81 -15.80
C SER A 55 -14.95 -7.17 -14.95
N SER A 56 -15.52 -6.17 -14.26
CA SER A 56 -16.75 -6.35 -13.46
C SER A 56 -18.02 -6.24 -14.28
N SER A 57 -17.95 -5.91 -15.57
CA SER A 57 -19.11 -5.68 -16.41
C SER A 57 -19.06 -6.47 -17.72
N ILE A 58 -20.15 -7.13 -18.02
CA ILE A 58 -20.43 -7.63 -19.38
C ILE A 58 -20.75 -6.39 -20.22
N LYS A 59 -20.02 -6.16 -21.32
CA LYS A 59 -20.40 -5.14 -22.29
C LYS A 59 -21.77 -5.50 -22.85
N ASN A 60 -22.73 -4.58 -22.75
CA ASN A 60 -24.17 -4.73 -23.03
C ASN A 60 -24.52 -5.04 -24.51
N LYS A 61 -23.74 -5.79 -25.24
CA LYS A 61 -24.04 -6.15 -26.62
C LYS A 61 -24.89 -7.43 -26.63
N GLY A 62 -26.20 -7.26 -26.89
CA GLY A 62 -27.11 -8.37 -27.21
C GLY A 62 -27.73 -9.12 -26.02
N LEU A 63 -27.66 -8.58 -24.80
CA LEU A 63 -28.29 -9.17 -23.61
C LEU A 63 -29.78 -8.81 -23.55
N LEU A 64 -30.63 -9.81 -23.20
CA LEU A 64 -32.03 -9.56 -22.91
C LEU A 64 -32.19 -8.77 -21.61
N LYS A 65 -33.30 -8.00 -21.45
CA LYS A 65 -33.54 -7.24 -20.22
C LYS A 65 -33.55 -8.13 -18.97
N GLN A 66 -34.05 -9.36 -19.06
CA GLN A 66 -34.07 -10.34 -17.97
C GLN A 66 -32.63 -10.77 -17.57
N ASP A 67 -31.77 -11.03 -18.55
CA ASP A 67 -30.37 -11.40 -18.30
C ASP A 67 -29.61 -10.27 -17.63
N LEU A 68 -29.84 -9.00 -18.05
CA LEU A 68 -29.27 -7.82 -17.41
C LEU A 68 -29.71 -7.65 -15.96
N GLN A 69 -30.96 -8.00 -15.64
CA GLN A 69 -31.49 -7.94 -14.29
C GLN A 69 -30.88 -9.03 -13.40
N LEU A 70 -30.73 -10.27 -13.90
CA LEU A 70 -30.05 -11.35 -13.19
C LEU A 70 -28.58 -11.05 -12.92
N ILE A 71 -27.90 -10.37 -13.87
CA ILE A 71 -26.52 -9.90 -13.70
C ILE A 71 -26.44 -8.79 -12.65
N ALA A 72 -27.38 -7.84 -12.68
CA ALA A 72 -27.46 -6.77 -11.70
C ALA A 72 -27.70 -7.30 -10.28
N ASP A 73 -28.56 -8.33 -10.16
CA ASP A 73 -28.88 -9.00 -8.90
C ASP A 73 -27.81 -10.03 -8.44
N ASN A 74 -26.68 -10.12 -9.14
CA ASN A 74 -25.63 -11.14 -8.91
C ASN A 74 -26.10 -12.62 -8.98
N ASN A 75 -27.23 -12.90 -9.63
CA ASN A 75 -27.79 -14.22 -9.76
C ASN A 75 -27.27 -14.98 -11.00
N PHE A 76 -25.94 -15.05 -11.15
CA PHE A 76 -25.29 -15.66 -12.30
C PHE A 76 -25.61 -17.15 -12.49
N HIS A 77 -25.93 -17.86 -11.41
CA HIS A 77 -26.31 -19.30 -11.48
C HIS A 77 -27.62 -19.57 -12.20
N LYS A 78 -28.47 -18.55 -12.41
CA LYS A 78 -29.73 -18.68 -13.14
C LYS A 78 -29.59 -18.38 -14.64
N LEU A 79 -28.38 -18.01 -15.08
CA LEU A 79 -28.09 -17.82 -16.50
C LEU A 79 -27.62 -19.12 -17.12
N ASP A 80 -28.14 -19.44 -18.30
CA ASP A 80 -27.73 -20.61 -19.08
C ASP A 80 -26.41 -20.32 -19.81
N PHE A 81 -25.31 -20.77 -19.22
CA PHE A 81 -23.98 -20.69 -19.82
C PHE A 81 -23.68 -21.97 -20.61
N ASP A 82 -23.16 -21.83 -21.83
CA ASP A 82 -22.62 -22.96 -22.60
C ASP A 82 -21.47 -23.63 -21.87
N PHE A 83 -20.66 -22.82 -21.17
CA PHE A 83 -19.52 -23.23 -20.37
C PHE A 83 -19.24 -22.17 -19.31
N ALA A 84 -18.94 -22.56 -18.05
CA ALA A 84 -18.57 -21.65 -16.99
C ALA A 84 -17.58 -22.30 -16.01
N ILE A 85 -16.50 -21.59 -15.71
CA ILE A 85 -15.55 -21.94 -14.63
C ILE A 85 -15.91 -21.08 -13.42
N TRP A 86 -16.30 -21.74 -12.34
CA TRP A 86 -16.68 -21.11 -11.08
C TRP A 86 -15.50 -21.03 -10.11
N PRO A 87 -15.49 -20.05 -9.18
CA PRO A 87 -14.56 -20.04 -8.05
C PRO A 87 -14.70 -21.31 -7.19
N ILE A 88 -13.62 -21.63 -6.45
CA ILE A 88 -13.59 -22.83 -5.58
C ILE A 88 -14.71 -22.78 -4.54
N PHE A 89 -14.98 -21.58 -4.00
CA PHE A 89 -16.06 -21.32 -3.06
C PHE A 89 -17.04 -20.32 -3.68
N SER A 90 -18.30 -20.71 -3.79
CA SER A 90 -19.34 -19.89 -4.43
C SER A 90 -19.95 -18.80 -3.55
N ASN A 91 -19.29 -18.47 -2.44
CA ASN A 91 -19.73 -17.42 -1.52
C ASN A 91 -19.15 -16.07 -1.92
N ASP A 92 -20.01 -15.04 -2.01
CA ASP A 92 -19.58 -13.66 -2.33
C ASP A 92 -19.53 -12.84 -1.04
N PRO A 93 -18.40 -12.18 -0.76
CA PRO A 93 -18.26 -11.36 0.44
C PRO A 93 -19.15 -10.11 0.44
N TYR A 94 -19.68 -9.70 -0.72
CA TYR A 94 -20.59 -8.55 -0.86
C TYR A 94 -22.08 -8.95 -0.85
N GLU A 95 -22.37 -10.22 -0.90
CA GLU A 95 -23.74 -10.74 -0.89
C GLU A 95 -24.37 -10.52 0.49
N LEU A 96 -25.54 -9.83 0.50
CA LEU A 96 -26.30 -9.57 1.71
C LEU A 96 -27.37 -10.65 1.88
N ASN A 97 -27.45 -11.23 3.06
CA ASN A 97 -28.47 -12.26 3.37
C ASN A 97 -28.98 -12.12 4.81
N LEU A 98 -29.87 -11.16 5.03
CA LEU A 98 -30.38 -10.84 6.35
C LEU A 98 -31.05 -12.01 7.08
N SER A 99 -31.62 -12.97 6.34
CA SER A 99 -32.22 -14.17 6.94
C SER A 99 -31.20 -15.09 7.64
N HIS A 100 -29.92 -14.95 7.28
CA HIS A 100 -28.82 -15.72 7.86
C HIS A 100 -27.80 -14.82 8.59
N ALA A 101 -28.27 -13.70 9.16
CA ALA A 101 -27.44 -12.87 10.02
C ALA A 101 -26.99 -13.65 11.27
N TRP A 102 -25.75 -13.41 11.71
CA TRP A 102 -25.16 -14.02 12.91
C TRP A 102 -25.15 -15.56 12.90
N THR A 103 -25.13 -16.18 11.73
CA THR A 103 -25.09 -17.65 11.61
C THR A 103 -23.72 -18.16 12.08
N LYS A 104 -23.73 -19.24 12.87
CA LYS A 104 -22.52 -19.86 13.42
C LYS A 104 -21.64 -20.48 12.32
N PRO A 105 -20.34 -20.66 12.57
CA PRO A 105 -19.44 -21.40 11.68
C PRO A 105 -19.92 -22.82 11.39
N PHE A 106 -19.56 -23.34 10.21
CA PHE A 106 -19.87 -24.68 9.72
C PHE A 106 -21.37 -24.96 9.52
N THR A 107 -22.19 -23.91 9.36
CA THR A 107 -23.62 -24.06 9.07
C THR A 107 -23.85 -24.14 7.56
N ILE A 108 -24.73 -25.04 7.13
CA ILE A 108 -25.16 -25.15 5.75
C ILE A 108 -26.44 -24.31 5.60
N ILE A 109 -26.44 -23.39 4.67
CA ILE A 109 -27.60 -22.59 4.30
C ILE A 109 -28.09 -22.99 2.92
N GLU A 110 -29.39 -22.94 2.71
CA GLU A 110 -30.00 -23.15 1.41
C GLU A 110 -30.50 -21.81 0.89
N LYS A 111 -29.99 -21.42 -0.27
CA LYS A 111 -30.37 -20.17 -0.95
C LYS A 111 -30.52 -20.44 -2.44
N ASP A 112 -31.64 -20.03 -3.02
CA ASP A 112 -31.98 -20.21 -4.46
C ASP A 112 -31.81 -21.65 -4.96
N GLY A 113 -32.06 -22.66 -4.09
CA GLY A 113 -31.88 -24.07 -4.40
C GLY A 113 -30.43 -24.58 -4.35
N LEU A 114 -29.47 -23.71 -3.99
CA LEU A 114 -28.06 -24.06 -3.81
C LEU A 114 -27.72 -24.19 -2.32
N LYS A 115 -27.06 -25.28 -1.96
CA LYS A 115 -26.51 -25.46 -0.62
C LYS A 115 -25.15 -24.74 -0.52
N LYS A 116 -25.07 -23.73 0.32
CA LYS A 116 -23.83 -22.97 0.60
C LYS A 116 -23.35 -23.28 2.01
N ASN A 117 -22.07 -23.56 2.15
CA ASN A 117 -21.44 -23.79 3.46
C ASN A 117 -20.85 -22.48 3.97
N LEU A 118 -21.23 -22.04 5.17
CA LEU A 118 -20.64 -20.93 5.89
C LEU A 118 -19.52 -21.47 6.80
N TYR A 119 -18.29 -21.56 6.28
CA TYR A 119 -17.16 -22.12 7.02
C TYR A 119 -16.81 -21.33 8.26
N PHE A 120 -16.82 -20.00 8.18
CA PHE A 120 -16.48 -19.09 9.28
C PHE A 120 -17.70 -18.36 9.83
N GLY A 121 -18.93 -18.76 9.41
CA GLY A 121 -20.17 -18.10 9.81
C GLY A 121 -20.43 -16.81 9.04
N SER A 122 -21.40 -16.04 9.53
CA SER A 122 -21.82 -14.78 8.92
C SER A 122 -21.81 -13.60 9.90
N ASN A 123 -21.84 -12.39 9.35
CA ASN A 123 -21.91 -11.14 10.11
C ASN A 123 -23.35 -10.66 10.34
N ASP A 124 -23.53 -9.41 10.79
CA ASP A 124 -24.81 -8.71 11.06
C ASP A 124 -25.75 -8.63 9.85
N VAL A 125 -25.22 -8.54 8.64
CA VAL A 125 -25.97 -8.46 7.38
C VAL A 125 -25.97 -9.79 6.60
N GLY A 126 -25.49 -10.87 7.23
CA GLY A 126 -25.46 -12.21 6.63
C GLY A 126 -24.38 -12.41 5.58
N ARG A 127 -23.33 -11.58 5.55
CA ARG A 127 -22.14 -11.77 4.70
C ARG A 127 -21.30 -12.94 5.19
N ASP A 128 -20.77 -13.75 4.27
CA ASP A 128 -19.85 -14.83 4.59
C ASP A 128 -18.49 -14.31 5.06
N ILE A 129 -18.07 -14.74 6.25
CA ILE A 129 -16.82 -14.27 6.86
C ILE A 129 -15.59 -14.91 6.24
N PHE A 130 -15.70 -16.16 5.74
CA PHE A 130 -14.57 -16.82 5.06
C PHE A 130 -14.15 -16.03 3.81
N SER A 131 -15.11 -15.76 2.93
CA SER A 131 -14.89 -14.95 1.74
C SER A 131 -14.45 -13.54 2.12
N GLY A 132 -15.06 -12.95 3.15
CA GLY A 132 -14.69 -11.66 3.69
C GLY A 132 -13.25 -11.59 4.21
N CYS A 133 -12.74 -12.64 4.85
CA CYS A 133 -11.36 -12.73 5.28
C CYS A 133 -10.38 -12.76 4.11
N ILE A 134 -10.68 -13.52 3.05
CA ILE A 134 -9.82 -13.59 1.85
C ILE A 134 -9.74 -12.23 1.15
N TYR A 135 -10.88 -11.56 0.95
CA TYR A 135 -10.90 -10.20 0.38
C TYR A 135 -10.31 -9.16 1.34
N GLY A 136 -10.48 -9.34 2.65
CA GLY A 136 -9.85 -8.51 3.66
C GLY A 136 -8.32 -8.62 3.63
N LEU A 137 -7.77 -9.82 3.42
CA LEU A 137 -6.33 -10.04 3.18
C LEU A 137 -5.87 -9.30 1.92
N GLN A 138 -6.62 -9.43 0.82
CA GLN A 138 -6.30 -8.73 -0.44
C GLN A 138 -6.29 -7.22 -0.25
N ASN A 139 -7.33 -6.65 0.34
CA ASN A 139 -7.47 -5.21 0.54
C ASN A 139 -6.40 -4.66 1.50
N GLY A 140 -6.12 -5.35 2.60
CA GLY A 140 -5.06 -4.98 3.53
C GLY A 140 -3.67 -5.00 2.90
N MET A 141 -3.37 -6.02 2.09
CA MET A 141 -2.12 -6.11 1.33
C MET A 141 -2.02 -5.01 0.29
N LEU A 142 -3.05 -4.77 -0.51
CA LEU A 142 -3.07 -3.74 -1.55
C LEU A 142 -2.90 -2.36 -0.93
N LEU A 143 -3.62 -2.07 0.16
CA LEU A 143 -3.52 -0.80 0.88
C LEU A 143 -2.11 -0.59 1.44
N SER A 144 -1.54 -1.60 2.12
CA SER A 144 -0.21 -1.47 2.74
C SER A 144 0.91 -1.32 1.71
N LEU A 145 0.86 -2.08 0.60
CA LEU A 145 1.82 -1.95 -0.49
C LEU A 145 1.72 -0.58 -1.17
N PHE A 146 0.50 -0.08 -1.40
CA PHE A 146 0.28 1.24 -1.98
C PHE A 146 0.77 2.35 -1.03
N ALA A 147 0.48 2.26 0.26
CA ALA A 147 0.95 3.21 1.26
C ALA A 147 2.49 3.25 1.36
N ILE A 148 3.15 2.07 1.35
CA ILE A 148 4.63 2.00 1.30
C ILE A 148 5.17 2.61 0.01
N PHE A 149 4.53 2.36 -1.13
CA PHE A 149 4.94 2.96 -2.40
C PHE A 149 4.89 4.50 -2.33
N ILE A 150 3.82 5.06 -1.79
CA ILE A 150 3.70 6.52 -1.55
C ILE A 150 4.77 7.02 -0.58
N SER A 151 5.01 6.29 0.52
CA SER A 151 6.07 6.63 1.48
C SER A 151 7.47 6.63 0.86
N LEU A 152 7.75 5.69 -0.04
CA LEU A 152 9.01 5.64 -0.78
C LEU A 152 9.11 6.79 -1.78
N LEU A 153 8.03 7.11 -2.47
CA LEU A 153 8.02 8.20 -3.44
C LEU A 153 8.33 9.55 -2.77
N PHE A 154 7.67 9.86 -1.66
CA PHE A 154 7.82 11.13 -0.93
C PHE A 154 8.93 11.12 0.12
N GLY A 155 9.25 9.94 0.68
CA GLY A 155 10.26 9.79 1.72
C GLY A 155 11.65 9.46 1.19
N PHE A 156 11.78 8.42 0.36
CA PHE A 156 13.07 7.90 -0.07
C PHE A 156 13.73 8.76 -1.14
N ILE A 157 13.05 9.04 -2.25
CA ILE A 157 13.64 9.71 -3.42
C ILE A 157 14.24 11.09 -3.07
N PRO A 158 13.48 12.03 -2.49
CA PRO A 158 14.03 13.36 -2.16
C PRO A 158 15.12 13.27 -1.09
N THR A 159 14.96 12.39 -0.10
CA THR A 159 15.89 12.30 1.02
C THR A 159 17.25 11.73 0.60
N VAL A 160 17.31 10.72 -0.27
CA VAL A 160 18.59 10.22 -0.78
C VAL A 160 19.38 11.33 -1.45
N ILE A 161 18.73 12.10 -2.31
CA ILE A 161 19.39 13.19 -3.06
C ILE A 161 19.90 14.27 -2.09
N LEU A 162 19.04 14.73 -1.19
CA LEU A 162 19.37 15.82 -0.26
C LEU A 162 20.44 15.42 0.75
N SER A 163 20.34 14.22 1.33
CA SER A 163 21.32 13.72 2.29
C SER A 163 22.68 13.46 1.66
N TYR A 164 22.72 12.96 0.42
CA TYR A 164 24.00 12.80 -0.30
C TYR A 164 24.65 14.14 -0.60
N LEU A 165 23.90 15.12 -1.13
CA LEU A 165 24.43 16.44 -1.43
C LEU A 165 24.92 17.16 -0.17
N HIS A 166 24.28 16.92 0.97
CA HIS A 166 24.73 17.42 2.25
C HIS A 166 26.03 16.73 2.70
N SER A 167 26.15 15.41 2.55
CA SER A 167 27.32 14.64 2.98
C SER A 167 28.61 15.03 2.26
N ILE A 168 28.53 15.50 1.01
CA ILE A 168 29.67 16.02 0.22
C ILE A 168 29.91 17.51 0.40
N GLY A 169 29.26 18.14 1.41
CA GLY A 169 29.51 19.54 1.78
C GLY A 169 28.94 20.57 0.82
N ARG A 170 28.06 20.19 -0.12
CA ARG A 170 27.43 21.17 -1.02
C ARG A 170 26.41 22.03 -0.27
N LYS A 171 26.64 23.32 -0.25
CA LYS A 171 25.75 24.32 0.36
C LYS A 171 24.83 24.88 -0.72
N TYR A 172 23.54 24.95 -0.43
CA TYR A 172 22.57 25.64 -1.27
C TYR A 172 22.27 27.03 -0.73
N SER A 173 22.06 28.00 -1.62
CA SER A 173 21.69 29.35 -1.21
C SER A 173 20.25 29.40 -0.70
N LEU A 174 19.95 30.31 0.21
CA LEU A 174 18.59 30.56 0.73
C LEU A 174 17.60 30.82 -0.40
N THR A 175 18.01 31.56 -1.42
CA THR A 175 17.16 31.89 -2.59
C THR A 175 16.73 30.65 -3.36
N SER A 176 17.63 29.65 -3.54
CA SER A 176 17.31 28.37 -4.17
C SER A 176 16.20 27.62 -3.41
N TRP A 177 16.25 27.68 -2.08
CA TRP A 177 15.25 27.04 -1.23
C TRP A 177 13.88 27.70 -1.28
N ILE A 178 13.84 29.03 -1.34
CA ILE A 178 12.59 29.77 -1.50
C ILE A 178 11.88 29.36 -2.80
N PHE A 179 12.64 29.25 -3.92
CA PHE A 179 12.04 28.82 -5.19
C PHE A 179 11.56 27.39 -5.18
N LEU A 180 12.29 26.45 -4.53
CA LEU A 180 11.82 25.06 -4.39
C LEU A 180 10.57 24.96 -3.50
N PHE A 181 10.49 25.74 -2.44
CA PHE A 181 9.33 25.79 -1.57
C PHE A 181 8.10 26.36 -2.28
N LEU A 182 8.27 27.43 -3.05
CA LEU A 182 7.21 27.99 -3.90
C LEU A 182 6.74 26.97 -4.95
N ALA A 183 7.64 26.21 -5.57
CA ALA A 183 7.29 25.15 -6.50
C ALA A 183 6.47 24.05 -5.83
N ALA A 184 6.81 23.67 -4.58
CA ALA A 184 6.06 22.69 -3.81
C ALA A 184 4.65 23.20 -3.45
N ILE A 185 4.50 24.48 -3.09
CA ILE A 185 3.19 25.10 -2.82
C ILE A 185 2.31 25.08 -4.08
N VAL A 186 2.86 25.47 -5.24
CA VAL A 186 2.14 25.43 -6.51
C VAL A 186 1.69 24.01 -6.84
N CYS A 187 2.56 23.02 -6.64
CA CYS A 187 2.23 21.61 -6.84
C CYS A 187 1.11 21.13 -5.91
N ALA A 188 1.17 21.48 -4.62
CA ALA A 188 0.13 21.14 -3.64
C ALA A 188 -1.22 21.79 -3.99
N TYR A 189 -1.20 23.07 -4.39
CA TYR A 189 -2.40 23.79 -4.80
C TYR A 189 -3.04 23.19 -6.04
N THR A 190 -2.24 22.82 -7.04
CA THR A 190 -2.77 22.17 -8.26
C THR A 190 -3.37 20.80 -7.98
N LEU A 191 -2.74 20.01 -7.09
CA LEU A 191 -3.29 18.73 -6.66
C LEU A 191 -4.61 18.92 -5.92
N ALA A 192 -4.70 19.87 -4.99
CA ALA A 192 -5.94 20.18 -4.26
C ALA A 192 -7.07 20.62 -5.22
N PHE A 193 -6.75 21.47 -6.20
CA PHE A 193 -7.69 21.93 -7.21
C PHE A 193 -8.22 20.77 -8.08
N ILE A 194 -7.33 19.81 -8.45
CA ILE A 194 -7.73 18.59 -9.18
C ILE A 194 -8.75 17.77 -8.38
N PHE A 195 -8.52 17.64 -7.08
CA PHE A 195 -9.41 16.87 -6.20
C PHE A 195 -10.80 17.52 -6.04
N GLU A 196 -10.87 18.85 -5.97
CA GLU A 196 -12.11 19.57 -5.68
C GLU A 196 -13.01 19.70 -6.92
N PHE A 197 -12.48 19.99 -8.08
CA PHE A 197 -13.28 20.36 -9.25
C PHE A 197 -13.49 19.24 -10.29
N LYS A 198 -12.93 18.04 -10.12
CA LYS A 198 -13.06 16.88 -11.04
C LYS A 198 -12.85 17.16 -12.54
N SER A 199 -12.68 18.41 -12.95
CA SER A 199 -12.44 18.83 -14.32
C SER A 199 -11.37 19.92 -14.35
N ILE A 200 -10.22 19.60 -14.93
CA ILE A 200 -9.17 20.60 -15.17
C ILE A 200 -9.18 20.93 -16.64
N SER A 201 -9.18 22.23 -16.95
CA SER A 201 -8.84 22.64 -18.31
C SER A 201 -7.39 22.21 -18.59
N PRO A 202 -7.10 21.58 -19.73
CA PRO A 202 -5.73 21.20 -20.10
C PRO A 202 -4.74 22.38 -20.01
N MET A 203 -5.22 23.62 -20.23
CA MET A 203 -4.44 24.84 -20.08
C MET A 203 -3.96 25.09 -18.65
N ALA A 204 -4.79 24.87 -17.63
CA ALA A 204 -4.40 25.07 -16.24
C ALA A 204 -3.32 24.07 -15.81
N LEU A 205 -3.40 22.82 -16.27
CA LEU A 205 -2.36 21.80 -16.06
C LEU A 205 -1.03 22.20 -16.71
N ILE A 206 -1.05 22.63 -17.97
CA ILE A 206 0.15 23.06 -18.68
C ILE A 206 0.78 24.27 -17.97
N PHE A 207 -0.03 25.25 -17.58
CA PHE A 207 0.46 26.44 -16.88
C PHE A 207 1.10 26.07 -15.53
N SER A 208 0.52 25.16 -14.73
CA SER A 208 1.09 24.73 -13.46
C SER A 208 2.42 23.97 -13.65
N VAL A 209 2.51 23.10 -14.66
CA VAL A 209 3.76 22.39 -14.99
C VAL A 209 4.84 23.38 -15.42
N LEU A 210 4.49 24.35 -16.26
CA LEU A 210 5.43 25.39 -16.72
C LEU A 210 5.93 26.27 -15.55
N THR A 211 5.05 26.65 -14.61
CA THR A 211 5.45 27.44 -13.43
C THR A 211 6.37 26.64 -12.51
N ILE A 212 6.10 25.35 -12.29
CA ILE A 212 6.97 24.47 -11.51
C ILE A 212 8.34 24.32 -12.18
N LEU A 213 8.39 24.09 -13.49
CA LEU A 213 9.65 24.01 -14.24
C LEU A 213 10.42 25.32 -14.18
N PHE A 214 9.76 26.45 -14.35
CA PHE A 214 10.38 27.77 -14.27
C PHE A 214 10.99 28.04 -12.90
N LEU A 215 10.25 27.74 -11.82
CA LEU A 215 10.75 27.89 -10.44
C LEU A 215 11.95 26.97 -10.15
N ASN A 216 11.96 25.75 -10.69
CA ASN A 216 13.12 24.86 -10.57
C ASN A 216 14.33 25.36 -11.35
N ILE A 217 14.15 25.94 -12.53
CA ILE A 217 15.24 26.58 -13.29
C ILE A 217 15.81 27.77 -12.52
N LEU A 218 14.95 28.61 -11.92
CA LEU A 218 15.39 29.71 -11.06
C LEU A 218 16.15 29.20 -9.85
N ALA A 219 15.65 28.16 -9.17
CA ALA A 219 16.34 27.53 -8.04
C ALA A 219 17.74 27.04 -8.43
N PHE A 220 17.87 26.45 -9.62
CA PHE A 220 19.16 25.99 -10.15
C PHE A 220 20.09 27.18 -10.50
N HIS A 221 19.56 28.23 -11.13
CA HIS A 221 20.34 29.43 -11.50
C HIS A 221 20.87 30.19 -10.27
N TYR A 222 20.05 30.34 -9.23
CA TYR A 222 20.44 31.03 -8.00
C TYR A 222 21.16 30.14 -6.97
N ARG A 223 21.45 28.87 -7.31
CA ARG A 223 22.09 27.91 -6.40
C ARG A 223 23.39 28.41 -5.77
N ASN A 224 24.19 29.15 -6.53
CA ASN A 224 25.50 29.65 -6.10
C ASN A 224 25.48 31.15 -5.77
N LYS A 225 24.34 31.86 -5.89
CA LYS A 225 24.17 33.27 -5.64
C LYS A 225 23.34 33.49 -4.38
N GLY A 226 23.92 33.98 -3.31
CA GLY A 226 23.18 34.37 -2.10
C GLY A 226 23.85 33.97 -0.79
N ARG A 227 23.24 34.36 0.34
CA ARG A 227 23.70 33.98 1.69
C ARG A 227 23.47 32.48 1.91
N TYR A 228 24.53 31.76 2.23
CA TYR A 228 24.44 30.39 2.64
C TYR A 228 23.92 30.33 4.09
N LEU A 229 22.85 29.63 4.33
CA LEU A 229 22.44 29.31 5.69
C LEU A 229 23.32 28.19 6.23
N ASN A 230 23.80 28.37 7.46
CA ASN A 230 24.47 27.29 8.20
C ASN A 230 23.48 26.17 8.60
N PHE A 231 22.17 26.43 8.48
CA PHE A 231 21.13 25.43 8.64
C PHE A 231 21.06 24.60 7.37
N THR A 232 21.28 23.31 7.52
CA THR A 232 21.09 22.36 6.43
C THR A 232 19.58 22.10 6.26
N PHE A 233 19.12 22.12 5.04
CA PHE A 233 17.71 21.82 4.71
C PHE A 233 17.27 20.46 5.27
N ASP A 234 18.17 19.53 5.34
CA ASP A 234 18.04 18.22 5.94
C ASP A 234 17.60 18.31 7.42
N GLN A 235 18.11 19.29 8.17
CA GLN A 235 17.67 19.56 9.55
C GLN A 235 16.27 20.16 9.61
N ILE A 236 15.94 21.08 8.72
CA ILE A 236 14.59 21.68 8.66
C ILE A 236 13.54 20.61 8.38
N ILE A 237 13.79 19.76 7.37
CA ILE A 237 12.91 18.61 7.09
C ILE A 237 12.79 17.71 8.32
N LEU A 238 13.89 17.41 8.98
CA LEU A 238 13.89 16.53 10.14
C LEU A 238 13.05 17.13 11.29
N TYR A 239 13.18 18.43 11.58
CA TYR A 239 12.34 19.09 12.59
C TYR A 239 10.85 19.09 12.19
N PHE A 240 10.56 19.38 10.93
CA PHE A 240 9.18 19.33 10.42
C PHE A 240 8.58 17.91 10.55
N LEU A 241 9.37 16.89 10.26
CA LEU A 241 8.96 15.50 10.38
C LEU A 241 8.72 15.08 11.84
N ILE A 242 9.57 15.54 12.77
CA ILE A 242 9.39 15.31 14.21
C ILE A 242 8.07 15.94 14.67
N LEU A 243 7.75 17.16 14.22
CA LEU A 243 6.48 17.82 14.52
C LEU A 243 5.29 17.02 14.00
N PHE A 244 5.38 16.52 12.76
CA PHE A 244 4.31 15.65 12.21
C PHE A 244 4.14 14.34 12.98
N GLN A 245 5.24 13.72 13.42
CA GLN A 245 5.20 12.49 14.22
C GLN A 245 4.75 12.71 15.66
N SER A 246 4.83 13.93 16.20
CA SER A 246 4.37 14.23 17.56
C SER A 246 2.86 14.15 17.72
N ILE A 247 2.11 14.29 16.62
CA ILE A 247 0.66 14.14 16.62
C ILE A 247 0.32 12.65 16.44
N PRO A 248 -0.43 12.05 17.39
CA PRO A 248 -0.87 10.67 17.23
C PRO A 248 -1.63 10.48 15.92
N LEU A 249 -1.28 9.44 15.17
CA LEU A 249 -1.84 9.17 13.85
C LEU A 249 -3.39 9.09 13.85
N LEU A 250 -3.96 8.62 14.94
CA LEU A 250 -5.40 8.53 15.14
C LEU A 250 -6.10 9.90 15.04
N ILE A 251 -5.45 10.97 15.48
CA ILE A 251 -6.01 12.33 15.40
C ILE A 251 -6.18 12.77 13.95
N TYR A 252 -5.21 12.45 13.07
CA TYR A 252 -5.34 12.75 11.64
C TYR A 252 -6.58 12.09 11.03
N PHE A 253 -6.84 10.83 11.38
CA PHE A 253 -8.03 10.12 10.87
C PHE A 253 -9.33 10.62 11.48
N LEU A 254 -9.34 11.06 12.74
CA LEU A 254 -10.50 11.70 13.35
C LEU A 254 -10.87 12.99 12.60
N VAL A 255 -9.88 13.84 12.31
CA VAL A 255 -10.10 15.07 11.54
C VAL A 255 -10.65 14.74 10.15
N LEU A 256 -10.09 13.73 9.50
CA LEU A 256 -10.52 13.33 8.16
C LEU A 256 -11.91 12.72 8.12
N SER A 257 -12.33 12.01 9.16
CA SER A 257 -13.67 11.45 9.25
C SER A 257 -14.77 12.54 9.33
N GLN A 258 -14.39 13.76 9.74
CA GLN A 258 -15.31 14.92 9.75
C GLN A 258 -15.47 15.56 8.37
N ILE A 259 -14.55 15.32 7.45
CA ILE A 259 -14.64 15.80 6.08
C ILE A 259 -15.48 14.76 5.33
N ASN A 260 -16.62 15.17 4.79
CA ASN A 260 -17.65 14.33 4.12
C ASN A 260 -17.14 13.65 2.82
N ILE A 261 -15.88 13.22 2.80
CA ILE A 261 -15.27 12.45 1.71
C ILE A 261 -15.55 10.98 2.01
N LYS A 262 -16.21 10.28 1.09
CA LYS A 262 -16.26 8.80 1.13
C LYS A 262 -14.88 8.28 0.75
N PRO A 263 -14.01 7.93 1.70
CA PRO A 263 -12.64 7.57 1.38
C PRO A 263 -12.62 6.18 0.74
N ASN A 264 -12.03 6.10 -0.45
CA ASN A 264 -11.69 4.86 -1.14
C ASN A 264 -10.37 4.32 -0.56
N ILE A 265 -10.08 3.03 -0.74
CA ILE A 265 -8.86 2.33 -0.34
C ILE A 265 -7.58 3.08 -0.77
N PHE A 266 -7.58 3.68 -1.97
CA PHE A 266 -6.44 4.45 -2.47
C PHE A 266 -6.26 5.79 -1.74
N VAL A 267 -7.34 6.46 -1.36
CA VAL A 267 -7.28 7.71 -0.59
C VAL A 267 -6.70 7.44 0.79
N ILE A 268 -7.19 6.41 1.48
CA ILE A 268 -6.67 6.01 2.79
C ILE A 268 -5.20 5.57 2.68
N GLY A 269 -4.86 4.75 1.68
CA GLY A 269 -3.49 4.33 1.44
C GLY A 269 -2.54 5.49 1.15
N PHE A 270 -2.97 6.50 0.38
CA PHE A 270 -2.22 7.72 0.13
C PHE A 270 -1.94 8.49 1.42
N MET A 271 -2.97 8.65 2.26
CA MET A 271 -2.85 9.38 3.52
C MET A 271 -1.93 8.66 4.51
N ILE A 272 -2.13 7.36 4.70
CA ILE A 272 -1.23 6.54 5.54
C ILE A 272 0.19 6.62 4.98
N GLY A 273 0.36 6.56 3.65
CA GLY A 273 1.65 6.64 2.99
C GLY A 273 2.39 7.96 3.25
N ILE A 274 1.71 9.09 3.18
CA ILE A 274 2.30 10.39 3.52
C ILE A 274 2.67 10.46 5.00
N LEU A 275 1.78 9.99 5.89
CA LEU A 275 2.05 9.98 7.33
C LEU A 275 3.17 9.01 7.73
N TYR A 276 3.43 7.98 6.92
CA TYR A 276 4.53 7.04 7.12
C TYR A 276 5.84 7.49 6.48
N ALA A 277 5.81 8.43 5.51
CA ALA A 277 6.97 8.95 4.80
C ALA A 277 8.09 9.48 5.75
N PRO A 278 7.79 10.17 6.88
CA PRO A 278 8.80 10.61 7.84
C PRO A 278 9.68 9.48 8.39
N ILE A 279 9.10 8.31 8.62
CA ILE A 279 9.84 7.13 9.10
C ILE A 279 10.85 6.68 8.03
N ILE A 280 10.40 6.58 6.78
CA ILE A 280 11.26 6.23 5.63
C ILE A 280 12.37 7.27 5.46
N MET A 281 12.06 8.58 5.55
CA MET A 281 13.04 9.66 5.44
C MET A 281 14.14 9.54 6.50
N LYS A 282 13.77 9.28 7.76
CA LYS A 282 14.73 9.13 8.87
C LYS A 282 15.76 8.04 8.59
N TYR A 283 15.31 6.85 8.21
CA TYR A 283 16.19 5.72 7.90
C TYR A 283 16.98 5.93 6.60
N THR A 284 16.34 6.48 5.58
CA THR A 284 17.02 6.84 4.31
C THR A 284 18.16 7.79 4.54
N ARG A 285 17.95 8.85 5.36
CA ARG A 285 19.00 9.80 5.72
C ARG A 285 20.17 9.10 6.39
N TYR A 286 19.89 8.27 7.39
CA TYR A 286 20.91 7.53 8.13
C TYR A 286 21.75 6.63 7.19
N PHE A 287 21.12 5.84 6.35
CA PHE A 287 21.81 4.95 5.42
C PHE A 287 22.58 5.73 4.35
N THR A 288 21.99 6.81 3.81
CA THR A 288 22.67 7.63 2.81
C THR A 288 23.92 8.28 3.38
N TRP A 289 23.85 8.82 4.61
CA TRP A 289 25.00 9.38 5.28
C TRP A 289 26.11 8.35 5.47
N ASN A 290 25.80 7.19 6.03
CA ASN A 290 26.79 6.12 6.25
C ASN A 290 27.43 5.66 4.94
N ARG A 291 26.62 5.40 3.89
CA ARG A 291 27.13 4.98 2.58
C ARG A 291 28.01 6.03 1.91
N SER A 292 27.68 7.30 2.07
CA SER A 292 28.49 8.38 1.47
C SER A 292 29.89 8.50 2.06
N GLN A 293 30.12 8.02 3.28
CA GLN A 293 31.43 8.03 3.95
C GLN A 293 32.31 6.83 3.59
N GLU A 294 31.80 5.86 2.84
CA GLU A 294 32.58 4.67 2.44
C GLU A 294 33.72 5.05 1.51
N ASN A 295 34.91 4.45 1.72
CA ASN A 295 36.14 4.76 1.00
C ASN A 295 36.00 4.68 -0.53
N PHE A 296 35.21 3.72 -1.05
CA PHE A 296 35.01 3.58 -2.48
C PHE A 296 34.19 4.76 -3.08
N ILE A 297 33.29 5.37 -2.32
CA ILE A 297 32.57 6.58 -2.75
C ILE A 297 33.51 7.77 -2.77
N GLN A 298 34.32 7.93 -1.71
CA GLN A 298 35.31 9.00 -1.64
C GLN A 298 36.35 8.89 -2.78
N SER A 299 36.77 7.67 -3.12
CA SER A 299 37.67 7.44 -4.25
C SER A 299 37.03 7.84 -5.59
N LYS A 300 35.74 7.56 -5.80
CA LYS A 300 35.04 8.01 -7.01
C LYS A 300 34.90 9.53 -7.11
N ILE A 301 34.65 10.20 -5.97
CA ILE A 301 34.63 11.67 -5.91
C ILE A 301 36.01 12.23 -6.28
N ALA A 302 37.10 11.65 -5.75
CA ALA A 302 38.47 12.05 -6.06
C ALA A 302 38.84 11.84 -7.54
N LEU A 303 38.31 10.79 -8.18
CA LEU A 303 38.47 10.51 -9.60
C LEU A 303 37.61 11.40 -10.50
N GLY A 304 36.83 12.34 -9.95
CA GLY A 304 36.05 13.31 -10.71
C GLY A 304 34.73 12.78 -11.30
N PHE A 305 34.20 11.64 -10.80
CA PHE A 305 32.89 11.20 -11.23
C PHE A 305 31.80 12.21 -10.86
N SER A 306 30.82 12.40 -11.76
CA SER A 306 29.73 13.31 -11.47
C SER A 306 28.83 12.79 -10.34
N ASP A 307 28.30 13.71 -9.52
CA ASP A 307 27.42 13.38 -8.40
C ASP A 307 26.20 12.53 -8.83
N SER A 308 25.64 12.86 -10.00
CA SER A 308 24.50 12.13 -10.57
C SER A 308 24.86 10.68 -10.88
N ASN A 309 26.09 10.41 -11.35
CA ASN A 309 26.57 9.05 -11.60
C ASN A 309 26.74 8.29 -10.27
N ILE A 310 27.39 8.91 -9.27
CA ILE A 310 27.59 8.29 -7.96
C ILE A 310 26.25 7.99 -7.28
N LEU A 311 25.32 8.95 -7.29
CA LEU A 311 23.97 8.76 -6.77
C LEU A 311 23.27 7.55 -7.41
N ARG A 312 23.23 7.52 -8.76
CA ARG A 312 22.49 6.50 -9.50
C ARG A 312 23.11 5.11 -9.42
N THR A 313 24.45 5.01 -9.47
CA THR A 313 25.15 3.72 -9.56
C THR A 313 25.55 3.14 -8.21
N CYS A 314 25.76 4.00 -7.20
CA CYS A 314 26.32 3.59 -5.92
C CYS A 314 25.39 3.83 -4.75
N ILE A 315 24.92 5.06 -4.56
CA ILE A 315 24.13 5.40 -3.36
C ILE A 315 22.74 4.81 -3.44
N PHE A 316 21.97 5.13 -4.47
CA PHE A 316 20.56 4.74 -4.61
C PHE A 316 20.36 3.21 -4.51
N PRO A 317 21.12 2.34 -5.24
CA PRO A 317 20.91 0.90 -5.18
C PRO A 317 21.29 0.28 -3.85
N ASN A 318 22.24 0.88 -3.11
CA ASN A 318 22.68 0.33 -1.83
C ASN A 318 21.72 0.78 -0.71
N VAL A 319 21.34 2.05 -0.68
CA VAL A 319 20.41 2.59 0.32
C VAL A 319 19.03 1.90 0.22
N ILE A 320 18.51 1.62 -0.99
CA ILE A 320 17.23 0.90 -1.11
C ILE A 320 17.31 -0.52 -0.56
N LYS A 321 18.44 -1.20 -0.71
CA LYS A 321 18.66 -2.52 -0.11
C LYS A 321 18.66 -2.47 1.41
N ASP A 322 19.30 -1.46 1.97
CA ASP A 322 19.36 -1.25 3.42
C ASP A 322 17.97 -0.92 4.01
N LEU A 323 17.06 -0.38 3.19
CA LEU A 323 15.68 -0.09 3.57
C LEU A 323 14.73 -1.29 3.52
N PHE A 324 15.06 -2.40 2.88
CA PHE A 324 14.13 -3.54 2.76
C PHE A 324 13.59 -4.06 4.10
N PRO A 325 14.39 -4.19 5.19
CA PRO A 325 13.84 -4.56 6.49
C PRO A 325 12.81 -3.54 6.99
N ILE A 326 13.09 -2.25 6.84
CA ILE A 326 12.21 -1.16 7.27
C ILE A 326 10.89 -1.17 6.47
N ILE A 327 10.96 -1.49 5.18
CA ILE A 327 9.79 -1.66 4.32
C ILE A 327 8.92 -2.83 4.81
N ALA A 328 9.53 -3.97 5.14
CA ALA A 328 8.82 -5.14 5.64
C ALA A 328 8.12 -4.86 6.97
N PHE A 329 8.81 -4.25 7.94
CA PHE A 329 8.19 -3.79 9.20
C PHE A 329 7.14 -2.70 8.95
N GLY A 330 7.33 -1.86 7.94
CA GLY A 330 6.37 -0.85 7.51
C GLY A 330 5.03 -1.46 7.09
N ILE A 331 5.06 -2.51 6.29
CA ILE A 331 3.85 -3.24 5.89
C ILE A 331 3.10 -3.77 7.11
N CYS A 332 3.81 -4.40 8.08
CA CYS A 332 3.20 -4.85 9.32
C CYS A 332 2.47 -3.72 10.06
N ASN A 333 3.16 -2.60 10.26
CA ASN A 333 2.62 -1.46 10.99
C ASN A 333 1.41 -0.86 10.28
N ILE A 334 1.44 -0.74 8.96
CA ILE A 334 0.33 -0.18 8.17
C ILE A 334 -0.90 -1.08 8.22
N VAL A 335 -0.73 -2.41 8.12
CA VAL A 335 -1.85 -3.37 8.25
C VAL A 335 -2.49 -3.29 9.63
N LEU A 336 -1.68 -3.27 10.69
CA LEU A 336 -2.18 -3.15 12.07
C LEU A 336 -2.90 -1.81 12.28
N LEU A 337 -2.36 -0.74 11.72
CA LEU A 337 -2.93 0.59 11.81
C LEU A 337 -4.28 0.67 11.07
N GLU A 338 -4.37 0.14 9.85
CA GLU A 338 -5.64 0.06 9.09
C GLU A 338 -6.68 -0.73 9.88
N ALA A 339 -6.30 -1.91 10.38
CA ALA A 339 -7.21 -2.74 11.17
C ALA A 339 -7.68 -2.03 12.45
N SER A 340 -6.79 -1.29 13.12
CA SER A 340 -7.12 -0.53 14.33
C SER A 340 -8.07 0.63 14.05
N LEU A 341 -7.84 1.37 12.96
CA LEU A 341 -8.72 2.47 12.54
C LEU A 341 -10.14 1.97 12.23
N ARG A 342 -10.22 0.86 11.49
CA ARG A 342 -11.50 0.23 11.16
C ARG A 342 -12.21 -0.33 12.37
N PHE A 343 -11.46 -0.94 13.29
CA PHE A 343 -12.00 -1.41 14.57
C PHE A 343 -12.62 -0.27 15.39
N LEU A 344 -12.05 0.94 15.31
CA LEU A 344 -12.60 2.14 15.95
C LEU A 344 -13.78 2.75 15.18
N GLY A 345 -14.13 2.22 14.02
CA GLY A 345 -15.18 2.75 13.15
C GLY A 345 -14.74 3.94 12.32
N LEU A 346 -13.43 4.18 12.23
CA LEU A 346 -12.84 5.25 11.44
C LEU A 346 -12.39 4.70 10.08
N GLY A 347 -12.66 5.40 9.00
CA GLY A 347 -12.16 5.02 7.67
C GLY A 347 -13.25 4.81 6.63
N MET A 348 -13.06 3.85 5.73
CA MET A 348 -13.87 3.64 4.53
C MET A 348 -15.35 3.34 4.83
N ALA A 349 -16.19 3.49 3.80
CA ALA A 349 -17.61 3.16 3.87
C ALA A 349 -17.84 1.72 4.37
N ILE A 350 -18.94 1.49 5.07
CA ILE A 350 -19.38 0.20 5.63
C ILE A 350 -19.44 -0.90 4.54
N GLU A 351 -19.56 -0.49 3.29
CA GLU A 351 -19.65 -1.37 2.12
C GLU A 351 -18.31 -2.06 1.77
N GLU A 352 -17.16 -1.51 2.17
CA GLU A 352 -15.86 -2.08 1.86
C GLU A 352 -15.42 -3.13 2.90
N ILE A 353 -15.04 -4.30 2.39
CA ILE A 353 -14.64 -5.44 3.20
C ILE A 353 -13.23 -5.22 3.73
N SER A 354 -13.06 -5.28 5.05
CA SER A 354 -11.77 -5.26 5.72
C SER A 354 -11.82 -6.13 6.98
N LEU A 355 -10.64 -6.63 7.36
CA LEU A 355 -10.49 -7.45 8.56
C LEU A 355 -10.83 -6.65 9.83
N GLY A 356 -10.44 -5.38 9.89
CA GLY A 356 -10.77 -4.49 11.01
C GLY A 356 -12.27 -4.17 11.12
N ALA A 357 -13.00 -4.15 9.99
CA ALA A 357 -14.44 -3.93 10.00
C ALA A 357 -15.21 -5.11 10.63
N PHE A 358 -14.78 -6.35 10.41
CA PHE A 358 -15.35 -7.50 11.10
C PHE A 358 -15.10 -7.47 12.60
N LEU A 359 -13.90 -7.07 13.02
CA LEU A 359 -13.58 -6.85 14.44
C LEU A 359 -14.48 -5.75 15.05
N HIS A 360 -14.78 -4.68 14.29
CA HIS A 360 -15.70 -3.64 14.74
C HIS A 360 -17.11 -4.19 14.98
N GLN A 361 -17.64 -4.98 14.05
CA GLN A 361 -18.97 -5.57 14.12
C GLN A 361 -19.14 -6.51 15.32
N SER A 362 -18.07 -7.21 15.76
CA SER A 362 -18.10 -8.07 16.93
C SER A 362 -18.47 -7.35 18.23
N ARG A 363 -18.29 -6.01 18.28
CA ARG A 363 -18.65 -5.17 19.45
C ARG A 363 -20.16 -5.11 19.65
N SER A 364 -20.95 -5.17 18.57
CA SER A 364 -22.41 -5.14 18.63
C SER A 364 -22.99 -6.50 19.09
N PHE A 365 -22.29 -7.60 18.83
CA PHE A 365 -22.73 -8.94 19.19
C PHE A 365 -21.56 -9.81 19.67
N PRO A 366 -21.16 -9.67 20.97
CA PRO A 366 -20.00 -10.38 21.53
C PRO A 366 -20.08 -11.91 21.47
N GLN A 367 -21.28 -12.47 21.31
CA GLN A 367 -21.48 -13.92 21.16
C GLN A 367 -20.97 -14.46 19.83
N ALA A 368 -20.78 -13.59 18.81
CA ALA A 368 -20.20 -13.93 17.52
C ALA A 368 -18.66 -13.94 17.60
N TRP A 369 -18.11 -14.84 18.41
CA TRP A 369 -16.67 -15.00 18.63
C TRP A 369 -15.87 -15.22 17.33
N TRP A 370 -16.49 -15.76 16.29
CA TRP A 370 -15.87 -16.00 14.99
C TRP A 370 -15.50 -14.71 14.24
N LEU A 371 -16.20 -13.61 14.50
CA LEU A 371 -15.85 -12.27 13.99
C LEU A 371 -14.58 -11.70 14.60
N ILE A 372 -14.12 -12.24 15.72
CA ILE A 372 -12.86 -11.86 16.36
C ILE A 372 -11.75 -12.81 15.93
N ILE A 373 -11.99 -14.11 16.05
CA ILE A 373 -10.94 -15.12 15.88
C ILE A 373 -10.45 -15.19 14.44
N PHE A 374 -11.33 -15.34 13.45
CA PHE A 374 -10.90 -15.56 12.07
C PHE A 374 -10.25 -14.32 11.44
N PRO A 375 -10.82 -13.10 11.52
CA PRO A 375 -10.12 -11.91 11.05
C PRO A 375 -8.83 -11.61 11.83
N GLY A 376 -8.83 -11.88 13.15
CA GLY A 376 -7.64 -11.73 13.99
C GLY A 376 -6.49 -12.65 13.57
N ILE A 377 -6.78 -13.91 13.26
CA ILE A 377 -5.79 -14.87 12.70
C ILE A 377 -5.27 -14.37 11.36
N CYS A 378 -6.12 -13.83 10.50
CA CYS A 378 -5.69 -13.29 9.21
C CYS A 378 -4.73 -12.09 9.38
N ILE A 379 -5.05 -11.15 10.28
CA ILE A 379 -4.17 -10.01 10.61
C ILE A 379 -2.84 -10.51 11.18
N TYR A 380 -2.88 -11.43 12.14
CA TYR A 380 -1.68 -12.05 12.70
C TYR A 380 -0.84 -12.72 11.62
N PHE A 381 -1.44 -13.44 10.69
CA PHE A 381 -0.74 -14.15 9.63
C PHE A 381 0.02 -13.20 8.68
N ILE A 382 -0.61 -12.07 8.26
CA ILE A 382 0.08 -11.04 7.46
C ILE A 382 1.25 -10.45 8.25
N THR A 383 0.95 -9.96 9.46
CA THR A 383 1.94 -9.25 10.27
C THR A 383 3.11 -10.14 10.65
N HIS A 384 2.84 -11.39 11.06
CA HIS A 384 3.88 -12.37 11.38
C HIS A 384 4.79 -12.66 10.17
N THR A 385 4.20 -12.85 8.98
CA THR A 385 4.98 -13.14 7.77
C THR A 385 5.93 -12.00 7.42
N PHE A 386 5.44 -10.77 7.36
CA PHE A 386 6.29 -9.61 7.03
C PHE A 386 7.28 -9.26 8.14
N TYR A 387 6.91 -9.46 9.40
CA TYR A 387 7.82 -9.31 10.53
C TYR A 387 9.01 -10.27 10.40
N ARG A 388 8.77 -11.55 10.13
CA ARG A 388 9.82 -12.56 9.91
C ARG A 388 10.69 -12.26 8.70
N ILE A 389 10.11 -11.73 7.62
CA ILE A 389 10.89 -11.24 6.47
C ILE A 389 11.84 -10.10 6.91
N GLY A 390 11.34 -9.14 7.68
CA GLY A 390 12.13 -8.02 8.20
C GLY A 390 13.29 -8.49 9.09
N GLU A 391 13.06 -9.45 9.99
CA GLU A 391 14.11 -10.04 10.85
C GLU A 391 15.22 -10.69 10.03
N ILE A 392 14.88 -11.54 9.06
CA ILE A 392 15.87 -12.24 8.23
C ILE A 392 16.72 -11.25 7.45
N LEU A 393 16.10 -10.22 6.86
CA LEU A 393 16.80 -9.19 6.13
C LEU A 393 17.73 -8.37 7.01
N THR A 394 17.35 -8.11 8.26
CA THR A 394 18.19 -7.42 9.24
C THR A 394 19.38 -8.26 9.66
N GLN A 395 19.18 -9.56 9.91
CA GLN A 395 20.27 -10.47 10.27
C GLN A 395 21.31 -10.60 9.15
N ASP A 396 20.86 -10.65 7.89
CA ASP A 396 21.74 -10.74 6.71
C ASP A 396 22.59 -9.47 6.54
N GLN A 397 22.05 -8.31 6.90
CA GLN A 397 22.80 -7.05 6.89
C GLN A 397 23.86 -6.99 7.98
N ASN A 398 23.57 -7.45 9.18
CA ASN A 398 24.50 -7.49 10.30
C ASN A 398 25.68 -8.43 10.03
N LEU A 399 25.43 -9.62 9.46
CA LEU A 399 26.49 -10.57 9.08
C LEU A 399 27.43 -10.01 8.00
N LYS A 400 26.91 -9.21 7.07
CA LYS A 400 27.75 -8.56 6.04
C LYS A 400 28.61 -7.45 6.61
N SER A 401 28.12 -6.72 7.61
CA SER A 401 28.89 -5.67 8.27
C SER A 401 30.05 -6.24 9.12
N THR A 402 29.87 -7.36 9.81
CA THR A 402 30.94 -8.02 10.58
C THR A 402 32.04 -8.59 9.69
N ASN A 403 31.69 -9.23 8.58
CA ASN A 403 32.67 -9.80 7.63
C ASN A 403 33.52 -8.72 6.89
N VAL A 404 33.06 -7.46 6.85
CA VAL A 404 33.83 -6.33 6.26
C VAL A 404 34.84 -5.77 7.26
N ILE A 405 34.64 -5.96 8.56
CA ILE A 405 35.53 -5.48 9.63
C ILE A 405 36.68 -6.49 9.85
N GLU A 406 36.48 -7.76 9.56
CA GLU A 406 37.46 -8.85 9.74
C GLU A 406 38.42 -9.04 8.54
N ASN A 407 38.17 -8.42 7.39
CA ASN A 407 39.02 -8.39 6.20
C ASN A 407 39.61 -6.97 5.97
#